data_06f0c28ee1b02e8ab91d63e249bd56ac
#
_entry.id   06f0c28ee1b02e8ab91d63e249bd56ac
#
_cell.length_a   1.000
_cell.length_b   1.000
_cell.length_c   1.000
_cell.angle_alpha   90.00
_cell.angle_beta   90.00
_cell.angle_gamma   90.00
#
_symmetry.space_group_name_H-M   'P 1'
#
loop_
_entity.id
_entity.type
_entity.pdbx_description
1 polymer ?
#
loop_
_entity_poly.entity_id
_entity_poly.type
_entity_poly.pdbx_seq_one_letter_code
_entity_poly.pdbx_strand_id
1 'polypeptide(L)'
;MLKHPELPILMAHNLKKRGYNFVLDMFGSGAYEEQSKKLVGKLGVEDVVRFRGTMSNDALMKEMRKHDIFLFTSDCNEGWGAVANECMANGCVLVASDAIGSVPYLVRNGENGMVFMSASAKTSFENPDKTALDDLSGKVAWLLDHKDGMKKIQHKAACTMQELWSPKRAAQNLLTLIDALKNGRESLIEEGPCSKA
;
A
#
# COMPACT_ATOMS: atom_id res chain seq x y z
N MET A 1 0.05 -14.14 10.14
CA MET A 1 -1.11 -13.24 9.90
C MET A 1 -0.80 -12.52 8.61
N LEU A 2 -1.75 -12.33 7.69
CA LEU A 2 -1.43 -11.81 6.34
C LEU A 2 -1.51 -10.29 6.24
N LYS A 3 -2.54 -9.67 6.82
CA LYS A 3 -2.87 -8.26 6.54
C LYS A 3 -2.47 -7.27 7.62
N HIS A 4 -2.07 -7.71 8.80
CA HIS A 4 -1.65 -6.88 9.94
C HIS A 4 -2.57 -5.68 10.23
N PRO A 5 -3.88 -5.89 10.46
CA PRO A 5 -4.83 -4.78 10.66
C PRO A 5 -4.59 -3.99 11.94
N GLU A 6 -3.81 -4.52 12.88
CA GLU A 6 -3.39 -3.84 14.11
C GLU A 6 -2.45 -2.67 13.83
N LEU A 7 -1.58 -2.76 12.81
CA LEU A 7 -0.59 -1.72 12.52
C LEU A 7 -1.23 -0.38 12.15
N PRO A 8 -2.20 -0.29 11.22
CA PRO A 8 -2.89 0.98 10.94
C PRO A 8 -3.62 1.55 12.16
N ILE A 9 -4.21 0.71 13.01
CA ILE A 9 -4.94 1.16 14.21
C ILE A 9 -3.96 1.75 15.25
N LEU A 10 -2.84 1.07 15.49
CA LEU A 10 -1.79 1.55 16.40
C LEU A 10 -1.12 2.83 15.86
N MET A 11 -0.87 2.90 14.55
CA MET A 11 -0.39 4.11 13.89
C MET A 11 -1.39 5.27 14.10
N ALA A 12 -2.69 5.03 13.90
CA ALA A 12 -3.72 6.04 14.13
C ALA A 12 -3.69 6.57 15.58
N HIS A 13 -3.53 5.68 16.56
CA HIS A 13 -3.36 6.08 17.95
C HIS A 13 -2.11 6.95 18.18
N ASN A 14 -0.97 6.55 17.62
CA ASN A 14 0.28 7.32 17.73
C ASN A 14 0.16 8.71 17.10
N LEU A 15 -0.45 8.82 15.91
CA LEU A 15 -0.63 10.08 15.21
C LEU A 15 -1.66 10.98 15.92
N LYS A 16 -2.77 10.43 16.41
CA LYS A 16 -3.76 11.17 17.21
C LYS A 16 -3.13 11.78 18.47
N LYS A 17 -2.32 11.01 19.19
CA LYS A 17 -1.56 11.51 20.36
C LYS A 17 -0.61 12.65 20.04
N ARG A 18 -0.08 12.67 18.81
CA ARG A 18 0.79 13.75 18.31
C ARG A 18 0.00 14.94 17.74
N GLY A 19 -1.34 14.92 17.81
CA GLY A 19 -2.21 16.04 17.40
C GLY A 19 -2.51 16.10 15.90
N TYR A 20 -2.23 15.04 15.14
CA TYR A 20 -2.58 15.01 13.70
C TYR A 20 -4.09 14.91 13.50
N ASN A 21 -4.59 15.64 12.48
CA ASN A 21 -5.98 15.57 12.04
C ASN A 21 -6.09 14.70 10.77
N PHE A 22 -6.75 13.57 10.87
CA PHE A 22 -6.93 12.59 9.78
C PHE A 22 -8.14 11.69 10.06
N VAL A 23 -8.51 10.90 9.06
CA VAL A 23 -9.46 9.79 9.19
C VAL A 23 -8.81 8.55 8.60
N LEU A 24 -8.93 7.41 9.28
CA LEU A 24 -8.55 6.09 8.80
C LEU A 24 -9.82 5.28 8.50
N ASP A 25 -10.09 5.05 7.22
CA ASP A 25 -11.15 4.15 6.77
C ASP A 25 -10.57 2.74 6.54
N MET A 26 -11.12 1.74 7.21
CA MET A 26 -10.75 0.33 7.09
C MET A 26 -11.79 -0.42 6.28
N PHE A 27 -11.39 -0.95 5.11
CA PHE A 27 -12.27 -1.68 4.19
C PHE A 27 -12.01 -3.18 4.26
N GLY A 28 -13.07 -3.96 4.09
CA GLY A 28 -13.02 -5.42 4.13
C GLY A 28 -13.62 -6.00 5.39
N SER A 29 -13.54 -7.32 5.49
CA SER A 29 -13.92 -8.13 6.65
C SER A 29 -12.92 -9.27 6.82
N GLY A 30 -12.91 -9.92 7.97
CA GLY A 30 -12.01 -11.03 8.22
C GLY A 30 -11.95 -11.47 9.68
N ALA A 31 -11.14 -12.49 9.93
CA ALA A 31 -11.04 -13.12 11.25
C ALA A 31 -10.62 -12.15 12.39
N TYR A 32 -9.95 -11.06 12.05
CA TYR A 32 -9.49 -10.07 13.03
C TYR A 32 -10.41 -8.86 13.19
N GLU A 33 -11.59 -8.84 12.56
CA GLU A 33 -12.48 -7.68 12.60
C GLU A 33 -12.91 -7.32 14.02
N GLU A 34 -13.39 -8.30 14.79
CA GLU A 34 -13.83 -8.08 16.17
C GLU A 34 -12.68 -7.68 17.10
N GLN A 35 -11.50 -8.27 16.91
CA GLN A 35 -10.31 -7.89 17.67
C GLN A 35 -9.86 -6.45 17.33
N SER A 36 -9.95 -6.07 16.04
CA SER A 36 -9.67 -4.71 15.58
C SER A 36 -10.61 -3.68 16.18
N LYS A 37 -11.92 -3.96 16.22
CA LYS A 37 -12.92 -3.10 16.87
C LYS A 37 -12.63 -2.93 18.38
N LYS A 38 -12.32 -4.03 19.07
CA LYS A 38 -11.92 -3.99 20.50
C LYS A 38 -10.64 -3.18 20.72
N LEU A 39 -9.67 -3.29 19.80
CA LEU A 39 -8.42 -2.51 19.88
C LEU A 39 -8.69 -1.02 19.70
N VAL A 40 -9.55 -0.64 18.74
CA VAL A 40 -9.98 0.75 18.51
C VAL A 40 -10.60 1.35 19.78
N GLY A 41 -11.56 0.63 20.43
CA GLY A 41 -12.15 1.08 21.70
C GLY A 41 -11.16 1.16 22.83
N LYS A 42 -10.26 0.16 22.97
CA LYS A 42 -9.21 0.17 24.02
C LYS A 42 -8.26 1.36 23.87
N LEU A 43 -7.98 1.79 22.65
CA LEU A 43 -7.06 2.90 22.37
C LEU A 43 -7.74 4.26 22.33
N GLY A 44 -9.08 4.34 22.36
CA GLY A 44 -9.84 5.58 22.31
C GLY A 44 -9.65 6.32 20.99
N VAL A 45 -9.75 5.59 19.84
CA VAL A 45 -9.55 6.15 18.49
C VAL A 45 -10.78 6.00 17.60
N GLU A 46 -11.97 5.78 18.18
CA GLU A 46 -13.25 5.59 17.48
C GLU A 46 -13.65 6.81 16.64
N ASP A 47 -13.21 7.97 17.02
CA ASP A 47 -13.47 9.23 16.31
C ASP A 47 -12.67 9.37 15.01
N VAL A 48 -11.52 8.69 14.89
CA VAL A 48 -10.66 8.75 13.71
C VAL A 48 -10.59 7.46 12.91
N VAL A 49 -10.96 6.30 13.48
CA VAL A 49 -10.94 4.98 12.81
C VAL A 49 -12.37 4.53 12.49
N ARG A 50 -12.65 4.24 11.22
CA ARG A 50 -13.97 3.84 10.74
C ARG A 50 -13.90 2.50 10.00
N PHE A 51 -14.73 1.55 10.40
CA PHE A 51 -14.90 0.29 9.67
C PHE A 51 -15.98 0.45 8.60
N ARG A 52 -15.61 0.28 7.33
CA ARG A 52 -16.46 0.50 6.17
C ARG A 52 -17.08 -0.79 5.61
N GLY A 53 -16.67 -1.94 6.16
CA GLY A 53 -17.11 -3.25 5.69
C GLY A 53 -16.62 -3.58 4.27
N THR A 54 -17.30 -4.55 3.64
CA THR A 54 -17.00 -4.97 2.27
C THR A 54 -17.81 -4.18 1.25
N MET A 55 -17.22 -3.95 0.08
CA MET A 55 -17.90 -3.32 -1.05
C MET A 55 -17.45 -3.93 -2.37
N SER A 56 -18.18 -3.65 -3.45
CA SER A 56 -17.77 -4.08 -4.79
C SER A 56 -16.47 -3.39 -5.22
N ASN A 57 -15.72 -4.01 -6.15
CA ASN A 57 -14.47 -3.45 -6.63
C ASN A 57 -14.67 -2.04 -7.23
N ASP A 58 -15.73 -1.84 -8.02
CA ASP A 58 -16.06 -0.53 -8.60
C ASP A 58 -16.32 0.54 -7.53
N ALA A 59 -16.99 0.17 -6.43
CA ALA A 59 -17.23 1.08 -5.32
C ALA A 59 -15.92 1.39 -4.58
N LEU A 60 -15.06 0.40 -4.37
CA LEU A 60 -13.75 0.56 -3.74
C LEU A 60 -12.85 1.51 -4.55
N MET A 61 -12.82 1.37 -5.89
CA MET A 61 -12.07 2.28 -6.77
C MET A 61 -12.56 3.73 -6.63
N LYS A 62 -13.87 3.93 -6.51
CA LYS A 62 -14.44 5.28 -6.28
C LYS A 62 -14.08 5.84 -4.91
N GLU A 63 -14.04 4.98 -3.89
CA GLU A 63 -13.60 5.40 -2.55
C GLU A 63 -12.11 5.73 -2.53
N MET A 64 -11.24 4.93 -3.16
CA MET A 64 -9.81 5.22 -3.23
C MET A 64 -9.52 6.64 -3.75
N ARG A 65 -10.26 7.13 -4.74
CA ARG A 65 -10.11 8.50 -5.28
C ARG A 65 -10.43 9.62 -4.30
N LYS A 66 -11.05 9.31 -3.17
CA LYS A 66 -11.38 10.28 -2.11
C LYS A 66 -10.34 10.29 -0.98
N HIS A 67 -9.36 9.38 -1.05
CA HIS A 67 -8.34 9.21 -0.02
C HIS A 67 -6.96 9.63 -0.55
N ASP A 68 -6.16 10.22 0.32
CA ASP A 68 -4.80 10.66 -0.03
C ASP A 68 -3.78 9.54 0.08
N ILE A 69 -3.94 8.63 1.03
CA ILE A 69 -2.97 7.60 1.41
C ILE A 69 -3.66 6.25 1.47
N PHE A 70 -3.03 5.23 0.92
CA PHE A 70 -3.43 3.83 1.07
C PHE A 70 -2.36 3.07 1.86
N LEU A 71 -2.77 2.43 2.95
CA LEU A 71 -1.88 1.64 3.80
C LEU A 71 -1.96 0.16 3.41
N PHE A 72 -0.84 -0.41 3.00
CA PHE A 72 -0.75 -1.81 2.62
C PHE A 72 0.20 -2.55 3.56
N THR A 73 -0.33 -3.06 4.65
CA THR A 73 0.41 -3.60 5.79
C THR A 73 0.60 -5.11 5.77
N SER A 74 0.36 -5.77 4.64
CA SER A 74 0.52 -7.22 4.49
C SER A 74 1.97 -7.69 4.70
N ASP A 75 2.10 -8.95 5.10
CA ASP A 75 3.39 -9.64 5.24
C ASP A 75 3.81 -10.37 3.94
N CYS A 76 4.89 -11.15 3.99
CA CYS A 76 5.45 -11.91 2.86
C CYS A 76 4.53 -13.01 2.28
N ASN A 77 3.38 -13.28 2.89
CA ASN A 77 2.38 -14.18 2.32
C ASN A 77 1.46 -13.46 1.31
N GLU A 78 1.57 -12.14 1.19
CA GLU A 78 0.94 -11.40 0.11
C GLU A 78 1.76 -11.58 -1.17
N GLY A 79 1.21 -12.30 -2.16
CA GLY A 79 1.88 -12.50 -3.44
C GLY A 79 2.10 -11.18 -4.19
N TRP A 80 1.33 -10.91 -5.24
CA TRP A 80 1.44 -9.63 -5.94
C TRP A 80 0.75 -8.50 -5.20
N GLY A 81 -0.48 -8.71 -4.71
CA GLY A 81 -1.29 -7.68 -4.09
C GLY A 81 -1.75 -6.62 -5.09
N ALA A 82 -2.60 -6.99 -6.05
CA ALA A 82 -3.08 -6.11 -7.14
C ALA A 82 -3.66 -4.78 -6.66
N VAL A 83 -4.12 -4.72 -5.40
CA VAL A 83 -4.61 -3.47 -4.78
C VAL A 83 -3.55 -2.36 -4.75
N ALA A 84 -2.26 -2.70 -4.81
CA ALA A 84 -1.17 -1.71 -4.93
C ALA A 84 -1.26 -0.96 -6.27
N ASN A 85 -1.44 -1.69 -7.38
CA ASN A 85 -1.65 -1.08 -8.70
C ASN A 85 -2.93 -0.22 -8.71
N GLU A 86 -4.00 -0.74 -8.12
CA GLU A 86 -5.31 -0.07 -8.07
C GLU A 86 -5.23 1.25 -7.30
N CYS A 87 -4.62 1.28 -6.12
CA CYS A 87 -4.52 2.51 -5.33
C CYS A 87 -3.63 3.56 -6.00
N MET A 88 -2.48 3.16 -6.56
CA MET A 88 -1.58 4.06 -7.28
C MET A 88 -2.26 4.64 -8.54
N ALA A 89 -3.00 3.82 -9.30
CA ALA A 89 -3.77 4.26 -10.45
C ALA A 89 -4.90 5.24 -10.10
N ASN A 90 -5.44 5.17 -8.88
CA ASN A 90 -6.49 6.06 -8.39
C ASN A 90 -5.95 7.30 -7.65
N GLY A 91 -4.63 7.52 -7.65
CA GLY A 91 -4.01 8.74 -7.12
C GLY A 91 -3.75 8.74 -5.61
N CYS A 92 -3.82 7.59 -4.94
CA CYS A 92 -3.36 7.48 -3.56
C CYS A 92 -1.83 7.38 -3.50
N VAL A 93 -1.22 7.90 -2.43
CA VAL A 93 0.12 7.48 -2.05
C VAL A 93 0.05 6.09 -1.45
N LEU A 94 0.68 5.13 -2.09
CA LEU A 94 0.86 3.79 -1.51
C LEU A 94 1.93 3.86 -0.42
N VAL A 95 1.55 3.50 0.82
CA VAL A 95 2.48 3.26 1.94
C VAL A 95 2.45 1.76 2.22
N ALA A 96 3.46 1.04 1.77
CA ALA A 96 3.46 -0.41 1.72
C ALA A 96 4.60 -1.05 2.52
N SER A 97 4.34 -2.23 3.06
CA SER A 97 5.36 -3.11 3.63
C SER A 97 6.34 -3.58 2.54
N ASP A 98 7.62 -3.62 2.84
CA ASP A 98 8.68 -4.14 1.95
C ASP A 98 8.59 -5.64 1.66
N ALA A 99 7.79 -6.38 2.43
CA ALA A 99 7.58 -7.82 2.25
C ALA A 99 6.56 -8.18 1.16
N ILE A 100 5.81 -7.22 0.63
CA ILE A 100 4.77 -7.47 -0.38
C ILE A 100 5.41 -7.68 -1.74
N GLY A 101 5.04 -8.75 -2.45
CA GLY A 101 5.70 -9.17 -3.68
C GLY A 101 5.71 -8.15 -4.82
N SER A 102 4.71 -7.26 -4.93
CA SER A 102 4.69 -6.22 -5.96
C SER A 102 5.55 -5.00 -5.62
N VAL A 103 5.83 -4.74 -4.35
CA VAL A 103 6.45 -3.49 -3.89
C VAL A 103 7.83 -3.24 -4.52
N PRO A 104 8.75 -4.22 -4.61
CA PRO A 104 10.05 -4.01 -5.25
C PRO A 104 9.97 -3.59 -6.74
N TYR A 105 8.88 -3.95 -7.42
CA TYR A 105 8.65 -3.64 -8.84
C TYR A 105 7.87 -2.35 -9.06
N LEU A 106 6.94 -2.03 -8.16
CA LEU A 106 6.03 -0.91 -8.31
C LEU A 106 6.54 0.37 -7.65
N VAL A 107 7.21 0.25 -6.50
CA VAL A 107 7.45 1.39 -5.61
C VAL A 107 8.91 1.79 -5.57
N ARG A 108 9.17 3.03 -5.95
CA ARG A 108 10.41 3.75 -5.65
C ARG A 108 10.16 4.61 -4.42
N ASN A 109 10.77 4.19 -3.30
CA ASN A 109 10.54 4.80 -1.99
C ASN A 109 10.84 6.31 -1.99
N GLY A 110 9.86 7.12 -1.60
CA GLY A 110 9.94 8.58 -1.58
C GLY A 110 9.67 9.26 -2.92
N GLU A 111 9.53 8.52 -4.04
CA GLU A 111 9.27 9.09 -5.36
C GLU A 111 7.81 8.88 -5.81
N ASN A 112 7.34 7.64 -5.86
CA ASN A 112 5.99 7.27 -6.29
C ASN A 112 5.19 6.47 -5.25
N GLY A 113 5.73 6.34 -4.04
CA GLY A 113 5.15 5.70 -2.88
C GLY A 113 6.12 5.72 -1.70
N MET A 114 5.70 5.17 -0.58
CA MET A 114 6.53 5.01 0.61
C MET A 114 6.62 3.52 0.96
N VAL A 115 7.82 3.07 1.31
CA VAL A 115 8.05 1.69 1.75
C VAL A 115 8.45 1.72 3.21
N PHE A 116 7.78 0.93 4.04
CA PHE A 116 8.12 0.75 5.44
C PHE A 116 8.57 -0.68 5.71
N MET A 117 9.35 -0.86 6.77
CA MET A 117 9.88 -2.16 7.19
C MET A 117 8.74 -3.10 7.58
N SER A 118 8.72 -4.29 7.01
CA SER A 118 7.73 -5.32 7.31
C SER A 118 7.79 -5.80 8.77
N ALA A 119 6.63 -6.22 9.27
CA ALA A 119 6.58 -6.88 10.57
C ALA A 119 7.32 -8.22 10.55
N SER A 120 8.04 -8.51 11.63
CA SER A 120 8.73 -9.79 11.81
C SER A 120 7.74 -10.97 11.80
N ALA A 121 8.15 -12.12 11.26
CA ALA A 121 7.35 -13.35 11.27
C ALA A 121 6.96 -13.85 12.70
N LYS A 122 7.59 -13.33 13.74
CA LYS A 122 7.30 -13.67 15.14
C LYS A 122 6.22 -12.78 15.77
N THR A 123 5.66 -11.81 15.02
CA THR A 123 4.64 -10.90 15.51
C THR A 123 3.24 -11.49 15.41
N SER A 124 2.36 -11.04 16.30
CA SER A 124 0.94 -11.37 16.30
C SER A 124 0.11 -10.12 16.52
N PHE A 125 -1.20 -10.23 16.39
CA PHE A 125 -2.13 -9.13 16.67
C PHE A 125 -1.93 -8.57 18.10
N GLU A 126 -1.66 -9.45 19.08
CA GLU A 126 -1.46 -9.10 20.50
C GLU A 126 -0.04 -8.58 20.79
N ASN A 127 0.92 -8.91 19.93
CA ASN A 127 2.31 -8.49 20.04
C ASN A 127 2.82 -7.91 18.71
N PRO A 128 2.39 -6.70 18.36
CA PRO A 128 2.75 -6.05 17.09
C PRO A 128 4.23 -5.69 17.05
N ASP A 129 4.77 -5.64 15.83
CA ASP A 129 6.16 -5.21 15.63
C ASP A 129 6.30 -3.71 15.83
N LYS A 130 7.07 -3.34 16.86
CA LYS A 130 7.29 -1.94 17.20
C LYS A 130 8.10 -1.21 16.13
N THR A 131 9.08 -1.85 15.54
CA THR A 131 9.94 -1.23 14.50
C THR A 131 9.13 -0.93 13.25
N ALA A 132 8.33 -1.91 12.80
CA ALA A 132 7.41 -1.73 11.67
C ALA A 132 6.38 -0.63 11.95
N LEU A 133 5.83 -0.59 13.17
CA LEU A 133 4.87 0.44 13.59
C LEU A 133 5.49 1.84 13.61
N ASP A 134 6.70 1.97 14.14
CA ASP A 134 7.40 3.26 14.26
C ASP A 134 7.76 3.79 12.86
N ASP A 135 8.24 2.92 11.95
CA ASP A 135 8.55 3.30 10.56
C ASP A 135 7.29 3.67 9.77
N LEU A 136 6.23 2.86 9.85
CA LEU A 136 4.92 3.19 9.25
C LEU A 136 4.41 4.54 9.74
N SER A 137 4.43 4.76 11.05
CA SER A 137 3.96 6.02 11.67
C SER A 137 4.80 7.21 11.21
N GLY A 138 6.11 7.03 11.07
CA GLY A 138 7.02 8.07 10.55
C GLY A 138 6.73 8.43 9.10
N LYS A 139 6.52 7.44 8.22
CA LYS A 139 6.19 7.66 6.80
C LYS A 139 4.87 8.43 6.64
N VAL A 140 3.82 8.02 7.37
CA VAL A 140 2.52 8.69 7.31
C VAL A 140 2.59 10.10 7.90
N ALA A 141 3.27 10.28 9.03
CA ALA A 141 3.49 11.62 9.60
C ALA A 141 4.18 12.55 8.61
N TRP A 142 5.24 12.08 7.95
CA TRP A 142 5.95 12.88 6.94
C TRP A 142 5.00 13.33 5.81
N LEU A 143 4.15 12.43 5.30
CA LEU A 143 3.16 12.77 4.26
C LEU A 143 2.15 13.82 4.75
N LEU A 144 1.71 13.72 6.01
CA LEU A 144 0.77 14.67 6.59
C LEU A 144 1.40 16.06 6.82
N ASP A 145 2.69 16.12 7.15
CA ASP A 145 3.46 17.34 7.34
C ASP A 145 3.87 18.00 6.02
N HIS A 146 4.01 17.22 4.93
CA HIS A 146 4.54 17.68 3.64
C HIS A 146 3.50 17.52 2.51
N LYS A 147 2.42 18.28 2.58
CA LYS A 147 1.28 18.17 1.63
C LYS A 147 1.68 18.30 0.15
N ASP A 148 2.59 19.20 -0.17
CA ASP A 148 3.09 19.36 -1.55
C ASP A 148 3.97 18.17 -1.97
N GLY A 149 4.76 17.62 -1.05
CA GLY A 149 5.50 16.37 -1.27
C GLY A 149 4.56 15.20 -1.53
N MET A 150 3.50 15.06 -0.72
CA MET A 150 2.48 14.05 -0.90
C MET A 150 1.83 14.14 -2.29
N LYS A 151 1.43 15.34 -2.74
CA LYS A 151 0.85 15.55 -4.08
C LYS A 151 1.80 15.18 -5.22
N LYS A 152 3.10 15.45 -5.06
CA LYS A 152 4.12 15.03 -6.05
C LYS A 152 4.20 13.51 -6.15
N ILE A 153 4.19 12.82 -5.00
CA ILE A 153 4.23 11.36 -4.94
C ILE A 153 2.94 10.77 -5.56
N GLN A 154 1.76 11.32 -5.26
CA GLN A 154 0.48 10.93 -5.86
C GLN A 154 0.52 11.03 -7.40
N HIS A 155 1.01 12.15 -7.91
CA HIS A 155 1.14 12.34 -9.36
C HIS A 155 2.11 11.32 -9.98
N LYS A 156 3.28 11.12 -9.39
CA LYS A 156 4.26 10.12 -9.84
C LYS A 156 3.71 8.69 -9.79
N ALA A 157 2.95 8.33 -8.75
CA ALA A 157 2.27 7.04 -8.64
C ALA A 157 1.32 6.80 -9.83
N ALA A 158 0.45 7.77 -10.12
CA ALA A 158 -0.48 7.68 -11.24
C ALA A 158 0.24 7.59 -12.60
N CYS A 159 1.28 8.40 -12.83
CA CYS A 159 2.10 8.32 -14.04
C CYS A 159 2.77 6.94 -14.19
N THR A 160 3.32 6.38 -13.11
CA THR A 160 3.91 5.03 -13.13
C THR A 160 2.91 3.98 -13.61
N MET A 161 1.66 4.05 -13.13
CA MET A 161 0.62 3.10 -13.58
C MET A 161 0.21 3.32 -15.04
N GLN A 162 0.10 4.56 -15.48
CA GLN A 162 -0.30 4.89 -16.86
C GLN A 162 0.80 4.56 -17.87
N GLU A 163 2.05 4.81 -17.57
CA GLU A 163 3.16 4.70 -18.50
C GLU A 163 3.82 3.31 -18.47
N LEU A 164 4.08 2.75 -17.29
CA LEU A 164 4.83 1.51 -17.13
C LEU A 164 3.94 0.28 -16.93
N TRP A 165 2.81 0.43 -16.22
CA TRP A 165 1.95 -0.70 -15.81
C TRP A 165 0.58 -0.70 -16.49
N SER A 166 0.43 0.05 -17.58
CA SER A 166 -0.82 0.04 -18.37
C SER A 166 -0.99 -1.28 -19.16
N PRO A 167 -2.24 -1.69 -19.46
CA PRO A 167 -2.49 -2.84 -20.32
C PRO A 167 -1.80 -2.75 -21.70
N LYS A 168 -1.70 -1.53 -22.25
CA LYS A 168 -0.99 -1.28 -23.50
C LYS A 168 0.50 -1.59 -23.38
N ARG A 169 1.15 -1.10 -22.29
CA ARG A 169 2.56 -1.39 -22.04
C ARG A 169 2.79 -2.88 -21.80
N ALA A 170 1.91 -3.53 -21.04
CA ALA A 170 2.00 -4.96 -20.80
C ALA A 170 1.96 -5.78 -22.11
N ALA A 171 1.03 -5.45 -23.02
CA ALA A 171 0.95 -6.11 -24.32
C ALA A 171 2.21 -5.86 -25.19
N GLN A 172 2.71 -4.63 -25.22
CA GLN A 172 3.95 -4.28 -25.93
C GLN A 172 5.15 -5.05 -25.41
N ASN A 173 5.33 -5.06 -24.07
CA ASN A 173 6.44 -5.76 -23.42
C ASN A 173 6.35 -7.27 -23.67
N LEU A 174 5.15 -7.86 -23.60
CA LEU A 174 4.96 -9.28 -23.92
C LEU A 174 5.38 -9.63 -25.36
N LEU A 175 4.99 -8.82 -26.34
CA LEU A 175 5.39 -9.02 -27.74
C LEU A 175 6.91 -8.90 -27.92
N THR A 176 7.53 -7.92 -27.27
CA THR A 176 8.99 -7.73 -27.26
C THR A 176 9.70 -8.93 -26.64
N LEU A 177 9.20 -9.45 -25.52
CA LEU A 177 9.75 -10.65 -24.88
C LEU A 177 9.63 -11.88 -25.78
N ILE A 178 8.47 -12.10 -26.41
CA ILE A 178 8.25 -13.21 -27.32
C ILE A 178 9.23 -13.16 -28.52
N ASP A 179 9.42 -11.96 -29.12
CA ASP A 179 10.37 -11.79 -30.21
C ASP A 179 11.81 -12.08 -29.79
N ALA A 180 12.23 -11.57 -28.63
CA ALA A 180 13.55 -11.83 -28.06
C ALA A 180 13.79 -13.34 -27.86
N LEU A 181 12.83 -14.03 -27.21
CA LEU A 181 12.93 -15.47 -26.96
C LEU A 181 12.96 -16.30 -28.24
N LYS A 182 12.15 -15.99 -29.25
CA LYS A 182 12.15 -16.67 -30.56
C LYS A 182 13.48 -16.56 -31.30
N ASN A 183 14.19 -15.46 -31.10
CA ASN A 183 15.47 -15.19 -31.75
C ASN A 183 16.68 -15.50 -30.88
N GLY A 184 16.50 -16.16 -29.73
CA GLY A 184 17.58 -16.50 -28.80
C GLY A 184 18.29 -15.28 -28.19
N ARG A 185 17.61 -14.13 -28.11
CA ARG A 185 18.12 -12.87 -27.56
C ARG A 185 17.63 -12.65 -26.14
N GLU A 186 18.39 -11.93 -25.34
CA GLU A 186 17.91 -11.47 -24.03
C GLU A 186 16.83 -10.37 -24.19
N SER A 187 15.90 -10.35 -23.24
CA SER A 187 14.92 -9.26 -23.17
C SER A 187 15.60 -7.97 -22.71
N LEU A 188 15.32 -6.87 -23.41
CA LEU A 188 15.76 -5.52 -23.06
C LEU A 188 14.72 -4.75 -22.24
N ILE A 189 13.72 -5.44 -21.70
CA ILE A 189 12.68 -4.80 -20.87
C ILE A 189 13.26 -4.58 -19.47
N GLU A 190 13.53 -3.32 -19.15
CA GLU A 190 14.13 -2.94 -17.87
C GLU A 190 13.09 -2.78 -16.77
N GLU A 191 11.87 -2.28 -17.10
CA GLU A 191 10.83 -1.96 -16.12
C GLU A 191 9.43 -2.33 -16.61
N GLY A 192 8.51 -2.53 -15.66
CA GLY A 192 7.12 -2.84 -15.93
C GLY A 192 6.88 -4.34 -16.17
N PRO A 193 5.71 -4.73 -16.66
CA PRO A 193 5.39 -6.14 -16.94
C PRO A 193 6.41 -6.78 -17.88
N CYS A 194 6.78 -8.02 -17.60
CA CYS A 194 7.78 -8.80 -18.33
C CYS A 194 9.24 -8.31 -18.19
N SER A 195 9.54 -7.36 -17.29
CA SER A 195 10.92 -7.05 -16.93
C SER A 195 11.58 -8.20 -16.17
N LYS A 196 12.92 -8.19 -16.15
CA LYS A 196 13.67 -9.12 -15.29
C LYS A 196 13.37 -8.84 -13.81
N ALA A 197 13.36 -9.91 -13.01
CA ALA A 197 13.25 -9.84 -11.55
C ALA A 197 14.59 -9.45 -10.92
#